data_9f114432405f6e2cc421ca181b515dc9
#
_entry.id   9f114432405f6e2cc421ca181b515dc9
#
_cell.length_a   1.000
_cell.length_b   1.000
_cell.length_c   1.000
_cell.angle_alpha   90.00
_cell.angle_beta   90.00
_cell.angle_gamma   90.00
#
_symmetry.space_group_name_H-M   'P 1'
#
loop_
_entity.id
_entity.type
_entity.pdbx_description
1 polymer ?
#
loop_
_entity_poly.entity_id
_entity_poly.type
_entity_poly.pdbx_seq_one_letter_code
_entity_poly.pdbx_strand_id
1 'polypeptide(L)'
;MGKRARARGKVDKLRAPESEYADPDGNVLVLRGAMSPLTRHRYKSILHDQSKLTDDSWQRATEFLFERLVVRWVVFDVPTEGQKELLARYRIASQEERRWIRDTLRAHLTEHFPDLETP
;
A
#
# COMPACT_ATOMS: atom_id res chain seq x y z
N MET A 1 -6.03 1.55 -35.89
CA MET A 1 -4.76 2.16 -35.47
C MET A 1 -4.99 3.24 -34.43
N GLY A 2 -5.76 4.28 -34.73
CA GLY A 2 -6.06 5.34 -33.77
C GLY A 2 -6.75 4.87 -32.51
N LYS A 3 -7.53 3.80 -32.60
CA LYS A 3 -8.20 3.23 -31.43
C LYS A 3 -7.23 2.68 -30.39
N ARG A 4 -6.14 2.04 -30.84
CA ARG A 4 -5.13 1.48 -29.93
C ARG A 4 -4.38 2.59 -29.21
N ALA A 5 -4.01 3.66 -29.92
CA ALA A 5 -3.32 4.77 -29.33
C ALA A 5 -4.21 5.48 -28.31
N ARG A 6 -5.50 5.66 -28.60
CA ARG A 6 -6.45 6.26 -27.66
C ARG A 6 -6.68 5.40 -26.43
N ALA A 7 -6.80 4.07 -26.61
CA ALA A 7 -6.97 3.16 -25.50
C ALA A 7 -5.76 3.18 -24.58
N ARG A 8 -4.56 3.24 -25.16
CA ARG A 8 -3.33 3.34 -24.39
C ARG A 8 -3.26 4.64 -23.60
N GLY A 9 -3.63 5.76 -24.21
CA GLY A 9 -3.68 7.05 -23.53
C GLY A 9 -4.69 7.07 -22.41
N LYS A 10 -5.85 6.44 -22.58
CA LYS A 10 -6.86 6.32 -21.52
C LYS A 10 -6.34 5.50 -20.36
N VAL A 11 -5.65 4.40 -20.62
CA VAL A 11 -5.06 3.55 -19.58
C VAL A 11 -4.06 4.36 -18.77
N ASP A 12 -3.20 5.12 -19.43
CA ASP A 12 -2.22 5.97 -18.74
C ASP A 12 -2.90 7.05 -17.91
N LYS A 13 -3.96 7.67 -18.43
CA LYS A 13 -4.71 8.70 -17.71
C LYS A 13 -5.43 8.15 -16.49
N LEU A 14 -5.85 6.89 -16.54
CA LEU A 14 -6.55 6.23 -15.45
C LEU A 14 -5.61 5.59 -14.44
N ARG A 15 -4.31 5.61 -14.71
CA ARG A 15 -3.32 5.08 -13.78
C ARG A 15 -3.35 5.90 -12.49
N ALA A 16 -3.43 5.20 -11.38
CA ALA A 16 -3.43 5.85 -10.08
C ALA A 16 -2.12 6.63 -9.87
N PRO A 17 -2.20 7.82 -9.26
CA PRO A 17 -0.99 8.52 -8.85
C PRO A 17 -0.21 7.68 -7.85
N GLU A 18 1.11 7.85 -7.83
CA GLU A 18 1.99 7.17 -6.91
C GLU A 18 2.72 8.19 -6.06
N SER A 19 2.99 7.84 -4.81
CA SER A 19 3.74 8.68 -3.88
C SER A 19 4.95 7.92 -3.38
N GLU A 20 6.07 8.60 -3.26
CA GLU A 20 7.31 8.02 -2.74
C GLU A 20 7.57 8.52 -1.33
N TYR A 21 7.99 7.62 -0.46
CA TYR A 21 8.34 7.93 0.93
C TYR A 21 9.72 7.36 1.20
N ALA A 22 10.59 8.18 1.76
CA ALA A 22 11.95 7.77 2.11
C ALA A 22 12.08 7.65 3.62
N ASP A 23 12.78 6.61 4.08
CA ASP A 23 13.13 6.47 5.49
C ASP A 23 14.47 7.20 5.77
N PRO A 24 14.91 7.28 7.04
CA PRO A 24 16.16 7.97 7.37
C PRO A 24 17.42 7.37 6.70
N ASP A 25 17.38 6.10 6.32
CA ASP A 25 18.47 5.43 5.64
C ASP A 25 18.42 5.56 4.12
N GLY A 26 17.42 6.29 3.60
CA GLY A 26 17.26 6.50 2.16
C GLY A 26 16.56 5.37 1.42
N ASN A 27 15.99 4.38 2.13
CA ASN A 27 15.15 3.36 1.52
C ASN A 27 13.83 3.99 1.10
N VAL A 28 13.26 3.53 0.00
CA VAL A 28 12.09 4.17 -0.62
C VAL A 28 10.93 3.20 -0.75
N LEU A 29 9.76 3.65 -0.29
CA LEU A 29 8.49 2.93 -0.45
C LEU A 29 7.59 3.71 -1.39
N VAL A 30 7.10 3.07 -2.43
CA VAL A 30 6.22 3.70 -3.42
C VAL A 30 4.81 3.15 -3.24
N LEU A 31 3.84 4.04 -3.01
CA LEU A 31 2.46 3.70 -2.72
C LEU A 31 1.50 4.26 -3.75
N ARG A 32 0.46 3.48 -4.09
CA ARG A 32 -0.63 3.93 -4.95
C ARG A 32 -1.52 4.91 -4.20
N GLY A 33 -2.00 5.93 -4.92
CA GLY A 33 -2.93 6.92 -4.37
C GLY A 33 -4.39 6.61 -4.64
N ALA A 34 -4.74 5.40 -5.04
CA ALA A 34 -6.12 5.01 -5.30
C ALA A 34 -6.37 3.55 -4.95
N MET A 35 -7.59 3.27 -4.52
CA MET A 35 -8.09 1.91 -4.27
C MET A 35 -9.47 1.78 -4.87
N SER A 36 -9.80 0.58 -5.40
CA SER A 36 -11.14 0.30 -5.90
C SER A 36 -12.14 0.29 -4.73
N PRO A 37 -13.44 0.51 -5.02
CA PRO A 37 -14.48 0.41 -3.99
C PRO A 37 -14.48 -0.95 -3.29
N LEU A 38 -14.22 -2.03 -4.00
CA LEU A 38 -14.15 -3.37 -3.41
C LEU A 38 -12.98 -3.48 -2.43
N THR A 39 -11.82 -2.95 -2.79
CA THR A 39 -10.64 -2.95 -1.92
C THR A 39 -10.90 -2.13 -0.66
N ARG A 40 -11.53 -0.96 -0.80
CA ARG A 40 -11.92 -0.12 0.35
C ARG A 40 -12.87 -0.87 1.28
N HIS A 41 -13.86 -1.55 0.73
CA HIS A 41 -14.82 -2.33 1.50
C HIS A 41 -14.13 -3.47 2.27
N ARG A 42 -13.24 -4.19 1.61
CA ARG A 42 -12.49 -5.28 2.23
C ARG A 42 -11.60 -4.77 3.37
N TYR A 43 -10.96 -3.64 3.17
CA TYR A 43 -10.14 -3.02 4.21
C TYR A 43 -10.98 -2.70 5.44
N LYS A 44 -12.14 -2.06 5.26
CA LYS A 44 -13.05 -1.74 6.37
C LYS A 44 -13.50 -2.99 7.10
N SER A 45 -13.81 -4.05 6.37
CA SER A 45 -14.23 -5.32 6.97
C SER A 45 -13.15 -5.95 7.83
N ILE A 46 -11.90 -5.89 7.37
CA ILE A 46 -10.76 -6.42 8.13
C ILE A 46 -10.52 -5.58 9.38
N LEU A 47 -10.52 -4.26 9.23
CA LEU A 47 -10.23 -3.34 10.32
C LEU A 47 -11.27 -3.45 11.45
N HIS A 48 -12.54 -3.67 11.09
CA HIS A 48 -13.65 -3.74 12.04
C HIS A 48 -14.12 -5.17 12.32
N ASP A 49 -13.27 -6.15 12.11
CA ASP A 49 -13.60 -7.54 12.38
C ASP A 49 -13.66 -7.80 13.89
N GLN A 50 -14.88 -7.88 14.42
CA GLN A 50 -15.13 -8.08 15.85
C GLN A 50 -14.88 -9.50 16.33
N SER A 51 -14.69 -10.44 15.40
CA SER A 51 -14.34 -11.83 15.77
C SER A 51 -12.88 -11.97 16.14
N LYS A 52 -12.07 -10.94 15.98
CA LYS A 52 -10.63 -10.92 16.28
C LYS A 52 -10.34 -9.88 17.35
N LEU A 53 -9.20 -10.04 18.03
CA LEU A 53 -8.69 -8.99 18.90
C LEU A 53 -8.35 -7.76 18.05
N THR A 54 -8.50 -6.58 18.65
CA THR A 54 -8.26 -5.31 17.95
C THR A 54 -6.85 -5.25 17.34
N ASP A 55 -5.83 -5.67 18.09
CA ASP A 55 -4.45 -5.67 17.61
C ASP A 55 -4.28 -6.59 16.39
N ASP A 56 -4.90 -7.75 16.41
CA ASP A 56 -4.85 -8.69 15.29
C ASP A 56 -5.52 -8.11 14.05
N SER A 57 -6.67 -7.46 14.24
CA SER A 57 -7.38 -6.79 13.14
C SER A 57 -6.54 -5.67 12.55
N TRP A 58 -5.87 -4.88 13.38
CA TRP A 58 -5.01 -3.81 12.92
C TRP A 58 -3.80 -4.32 12.16
N GLN A 59 -3.18 -5.41 12.64
CA GLN A 59 -2.06 -6.02 11.93
C GLN A 59 -2.48 -6.57 10.57
N ARG A 60 -3.62 -7.24 10.51
CA ARG A 60 -4.16 -7.78 9.26
C ARG A 60 -4.54 -6.64 8.30
N ALA A 61 -5.11 -5.56 8.81
CA ALA A 61 -5.45 -4.39 8.01
C ALA A 61 -4.18 -3.73 7.44
N THR A 62 -3.14 -3.61 8.25
CA THR A 62 -1.85 -3.05 7.81
C THR A 62 -1.25 -3.93 6.70
N GLU A 63 -1.23 -5.23 6.88
CA GLU A 63 -0.72 -6.16 5.86
C GLU A 63 -1.54 -6.10 4.58
N PHE A 64 -2.85 -5.97 4.70
CA PHE A 64 -3.74 -5.81 3.55
C PHE A 64 -3.44 -4.53 2.78
N LEU A 65 -3.26 -3.41 3.49
CA LEU A 65 -2.89 -2.14 2.86
C LEU A 65 -1.53 -2.24 2.16
N PHE A 66 -0.56 -2.87 2.80
CA PHE A 66 0.74 -3.08 2.20
C PHE A 66 0.60 -3.84 0.88
N GLU A 67 -0.13 -4.95 0.90
CA GLU A 67 -0.35 -5.77 -0.29
C GLU A 67 -1.02 -5.00 -1.42
N ARG A 68 -1.98 -4.13 -1.09
CA ARG A 68 -2.80 -3.44 -2.10
C ARG A 68 -2.21 -2.12 -2.58
N LEU A 69 -1.44 -1.44 -1.76
CA LEU A 69 -0.95 -0.10 -2.07
C LEU A 69 0.52 -0.08 -2.50
N VAL A 70 1.36 -0.96 -1.99
CA VAL A 70 2.79 -0.91 -2.30
C VAL A 70 3.04 -1.37 -3.72
N VAL A 71 3.70 -0.51 -4.48
CA VAL A 71 4.13 -0.78 -5.86
C VAL A 71 5.56 -1.29 -5.89
N ARG A 72 6.42 -0.69 -5.08
CA ARG A 72 7.85 -0.99 -5.05
C ARG A 72 8.42 -0.60 -3.69
N TRP A 73 9.38 -1.38 -3.23
CA TRP A 73 10.14 -1.08 -2.02
C TRP A 73 11.62 -1.27 -2.31
N VAL A 74 12.38 -0.19 -2.18
CA VAL A 74 13.81 -0.18 -2.46
C VAL A 74 14.56 -0.13 -1.14
N VAL A 75 15.31 -1.18 -0.82
CA VAL A 75 16.11 -1.28 0.41
C VAL A 75 17.56 -1.49 0.01
N PHE A 76 18.43 -0.57 0.47
CA PHE A 76 19.84 -0.59 0.10
C PHE A 76 20.06 -0.69 -1.42
N ASP A 77 19.30 0.15 -2.15
CA ASP A 77 19.33 0.21 -3.63
C ASP A 77 18.83 -1.06 -4.33
N VAL A 78 18.28 -2.02 -3.58
CA VAL A 78 17.70 -3.24 -4.16
C VAL A 78 16.19 -3.11 -4.19
N PRO A 79 15.58 -3.02 -5.39
CA PRO A 79 14.12 -2.93 -5.49
C PRO A 79 13.45 -4.30 -5.35
N THR A 80 12.30 -4.31 -4.69
CA THR A 80 11.37 -5.43 -4.67
C THR A 80 10.08 -4.97 -5.31
N GLU A 81 9.60 -5.70 -6.29
CA GLU A 81 8.35 -5.41 -7.00
C GLU A 81 7.54 -6.69 -7.11
N GLY A 82 6.24 -6.53 -7.42
CA GLY A 82 5.32 -7.65 -7.49
C GLY A 82 4.70 -7.94 -6.13
N GLN A 83 3.38 -8.13 -6.16
CA GLN A 83 2.58 -8.26 -4.93
C GLN A 83 3.07 -9.40 -4.04
N LYS A 84 3.36 -10.54 -4.63
CA LYS A 84 3.80 -11.73 -3.90
C LYS A 84 5.18 -11.53 -3.26
N GLU A 85 6.12 -10.98 -4.02
CA GLU A 85 7.48 -10.74 -3.58
C GLU A 85 7.53 -9.66 -2.50
N LEU A 86 6.74 -8.62 -2.67
CA LEU A 86 6.64 -7.54 -1.67
C LEU A 86 6.08 -8.07 -0.35
N LEU A 87 5.04 -8.87 -0.40
CA LEU A 87 4.44 -9.43 0.81
C LEU A 87 5.42 -10.37 1.52
N ALA A 88 6.15 -11.19 0.78
CA ALA A 88 7.17 -12.06 1.34
C ALA A 88 8.27 -11.23 2.01
N ARG A 89 8.71 -10.15 1.39
CA ARG A 89 9.73 -9.26 1.97
C ARG A 89 9.21 -8.57 3.24
N TYR A 90 7.95 -8.16 3.24
CA TYR A 90 7.33 -7.56 4.42
C TYR A 90 7.31 -8.54 5.60
N ARG A 91 7.00 -9.80 5.35
CA ARG A 91 6.89 -10.82 6.39
C ARG A 91 8.22 -11.14 7.07
N ILE A 92 9.34 -10.93 6.38
CA ILE A 92 10.68 -11.12 6.97
C ILE A 92 11.30 -9.80 7.43
N ALA A 93 10.57 -8.70 7.34
CA ALA A 93 11.06 -7.40 7.75
C ALA A 93 11.29 -7.33 9.26
N SER A 94 12.25 -6.49 9.67
CA SER A 94 12.48 -6.22 11.08
C SER A 94 11.30 -5.46 11.68
N GLN A 95 11.22 -5.44 13.02
CA GLN A 95 10.19 -4.65 13.71
C GLN A 95 10.31 -3.18 13.39
N GLU A 96 11.54 -2.68 13.26
CA GLU A 96 11.80 -1.28 12.93
C GLU A 96 11.29 -0.96 11.51
N GLU A 97 11.58 -1.82 10.54
CA GLU A 97 11.08 -1.67 9.18
C GLU A 97 9.54 -1.69 9.14
N ARG A 98 8.93 -2.63 9.84
CA ARG A 98 7.47 -2.75 9.90
C ARG A 98 6.82 -1.53 10.55
N ARG A 99 7.44 -1.00 11.60
CA ARG A 99 6.93 0.21 12.27
C ARG A 99 6.95 1.40 11.32
N TRP A 100 8.06 1.58 10.62
CA TRP A 100 8.18 2.67 9.65
C TRP A 100 7.14 2.52 8.52
N ILE A 101 6.96 1.30 8.00
CA ILE A 101 5.95 1.02 6.97
C ILE A 101 4.56 1.34 7.49
N ARG A 102 4.22 0.90 8.70
CA ARG A 102 2.91 1.18 9.28
C ARG A 102 2.66 2.68 9.42
N ASP A 103 3.63 3.40 9.93
CA ASP A 103 3.51 4.84 10.10
C ASP A 103 3.39 5.55 8.75
N THR A 104 4.12 5.08 7.75
CA THR A 104 4.05 5.60 6.39
C THR A 104 2.68 5.35 5.77
N LEU A 105 2.15 4.13 5.93
CA LEU A 105 0.81 3.79 5.44
C LEU A 105 -0.27 4.66 6.10
N ARG A 106 -0.15 4.90 7.41
CA ARG A 106 -1.09 5.78 8.14
C ARG A 106 -1.05 7.20 7.57
N ALA A 107 0.12 7.75 7.38
CA ALA A 107 0.29 9.09 6.82
C ALA A 107 -0.28 9.15 5.39
N HIS A 108 -0.02 8.13 4.60
CA HIS A 108 -0.52 8.02 3.23
C HIS A 108 -2.05 7.98 3.19
N LEU A 109 -2.68 7.19 4.06
CA LEU A 109 -4.14 7.14 4.15
C LEU A 109 -4.71 8.50 4.54
N THR A 110 -4.12 9.16 5.52
CA THR A 110 -4.59 10.46 5.97
C THR A 110 -4.58 11.49 4.83
N GLU A 111 -3.57 11.43 3.98
CA GLU A 111 -3.42 12.37 2.87
C GLU A 111 -4.30 12.01 1.67
N HIS A 112 -4.33 10.74 1.28
CA HIS A 112 -4.95 10.31 0.02
C HIS A 112 -6.30 9.61 0.19
N PHE A 113 -6.62 9.12 1.38
CA PHE A 113 -7.87 8.42 1.68
C PHE A 113 -8.44 8.93 3.01
N PRO A 114 -8.75 10.23 3.11
CA PRO A 114 -9.14 10.82 4.39
C PRO A 114 -10.45 10.28 4.96
N ASP A 115 -11.26 9.61 4.14
CA ASP A 115 -12.50 8.98 4.56
C ASP A 115 -12.30 7.58 5.17
N LEU A 116 -11.08 7.04 5.13
CA LEU A 116 -10.76 5.74 5.71
C LEU A 116 -10.08 5.90 7.07
N GLU A 117 -10.48 5.05 8.01
CA GLU A 117 -9.80 4.98 9.31
C GLU A 117 -8.42 4.33 9.13
N THR A 118 -7.45 4.78 9.92
CA THR A 118 -6.11 4.19 9.92
C THR A 118 -6.06 3.01 10.90
N PRO A 119 -5.24 1.98 10.61
CA PRO A 119 -5.10 0.84 11.49
C PRO A 119 -4.28 1.16 12.74
#